data_4b2a859ef7079c0d1f09a5f655241820
#
_entry.id   4b2a859ef7079c0d1f09a5f655241820
#
_cell.length_a   1.000
_cell.length_b   1.000
_cell.length_c   1.000
_cell.angle_alpha   90.00
_cell.angle_beta   90.00
_cell.angle_gamma   90.00
#
_symmetry.space_group_name_H-M   'P 1'
#
loop_
_entity.id
_entity.type
_entity.pdbx_description
1 polymer ?
#
loop_
_entity_poly.entity_id
_entity_poly.type
_entity_poly.pdbx_seq_one_letter_code
_entity_poly.pdbx_strand_id
1 'polypeptide(L)'
;MGLLQERAQITSSAINSSQFTAMTTTVFSAEQIAALSAPLDRAKVQTRSQAGRSLTYLEGWQAIAEANRIFGFDGWQRQTVALRCVNQSERSIGRDQKSGWGVTYTARLRITVGEGAGSQVIREGSGAGHGIDADLGLAHESALKEAETDAMKRALMTFGNPFGLALYDKQQRQVTHSEGDSSKAPTSASNGTRSIQRRPSPTAPCSGREAGDDPGLMPLDPATTGKILVTLRGLPRPVLEDFTKAFRKRFQVPQEASSIADRICQKRHHDWIESYLVQQRQPVA
;
A
#
# COMPACT_ATOMS: atom_id res chain seq x y z
N MET A 1 0.11 16.80 94.24
CA MET A 1 1.31 16.07 93.89
C MET A 1 0.89 14.66 93.42
N GLY A 2 1.18 14.29 92.26
CA GLY A 2 0.87 12.96 91.73
C GLY A 2 0.58 13.01 90.22
N LEU A 3 1.63 13.00 89.43
CA LEU A 3 1.59 12.91 87.98
C LEU A 3 1.30 11.43 87.60
N LEU A 4 0.13 11.14 87.07
CA LEU A 4 -0.17 9.87 86.45
C LEU A 4 0.28 9.88 85.00
N GLN A 5 1.23 9.01 84.69
CA GLN A 5 1.67 8.68 83.34
C GLN A 5 0.62 7.76 82.70
N GLU A 6 -0.10 8.23 81.76
CA GLU A 6 -0.92 7.45 80.87
C GLU A 6 -0.11 7.03 79.65
N ARG A 7 0.30 5.77 79.59
CA ARG A 7 0.91 5.15 78.43
C ARG A 7 -0.16 4.85 77.40
N ALA A 8 -0.22 5.60 76.34
CA ALA A 8 -0.98 5.24 75.19
C ALA A 8 -0.32 4.04 74.48
N GLN A 9 -0.98 2.91 74.49
CA GLN A 9 -0.63 1.75 73.64
C GLN A 9 -1.06 2.04 72.21
N ILE A 10 -0.08 2.30 71.34
CA ILE A 10 -0.30 2.32 69.90
C ILE A 10 -0.33 0.88 69.42
N THR A 11 -1.53 0.34 69.20
CA THR A 11 -1.73 -0.91 68.52
C THR A 11 -1.35 -0.72 67.05
N SER A 12 -0.24 -1.34 66.66
CA SER A 12 0.20 -1.45 65.29
C SER A 12 -0.80 -2.28 64.51
N SER A 13 -1.71 -1.62 63.80
CA SER A 13 -2.58 -2.28 62.82
C SER A 13 -1.70 -2.70 61.65
N ALA A 14 -1.47 -3.99 61.50
CA ALA A 14 -0.80 -4.58 60.34
C ALA A 14 -1.58 -4.20 59.10
N ILE A 15 -1.03 -3.28 58.32
CA ILE A 15 -1.54 -2.92 57.01
C ILE A 15 -1.30 -4.14 56.12
N ASN A 16 -2.40 -4.77 55.76
CA ASN A 16 -2.44 -5.94 54.93
C ASN A 16 -1.88 -5.62 53.54
N SER A 17 -0.63 -6.04 53.26
CA SER A 17 0.13 -5.76 52.06
C SER A 17 -0.34 -6.50 50.81
N SER A 18 -1.53 -7.11 50.82
CA SER A 18 -1.96 -8.04 49.78
C SER A 18 -2.98 -7.50 48.76
N GLN A 19 -3.19 -6.19 48.65
CA GLN A 19 -4.14 -5.63 47.69
C GLN A 19 -3.62 -4.42 46.88
N PHE A 20 -2.32 -4.27 46.66
CA PHE A 20 -1.80 -3.36 45.64
C PHE A 20 -1.52 -4.17 44.36
N THR A 21 -2.55 -4.87 43.85
CA THR A 21 -2.54 -5.21 42.43
C THR A 21 -2.72 -3.88 41.69
N ALA A 22 -1.61 -3.27 41.26
CA ALA A 22 -1.64 -2.16 40.34
C ALA A 22 -2.45 -2.62 39.11
N MET A 23 -3.71 -2.20 39.02
CA MET A 23 -4.46 -2.27 37.76
C MET A 23 -3.71 -1.42 36.76
N THR A 24 -2.84 -2.05 35.99
CA THR A 24 -2.28 -1.46 34.77
C THR A 24 -3.47 -1.20 33.86
N THR A 25 -3.98 0.02 33.89
CA THR A 25 -5.05 0.47 33.01
C THR A 25 -4.45 0.49 31.60
N THR A 26 -4.65 -0.61 30.86
CA THR A 26 -4.26 -0.66 29.46
C THR A 26 -5.19 0.26 28.69
N VAL A 27 -4.62 1.12 27.83
CA VAL A 27 -5.39 2.06 26.98
C VAL A 27 -6.28 1.31 25.99
N PHE A 28 -5.84 0.14 25.53
CA PHE A 28 -6.57 -0.69 24.59
C PHE A 28 -7.35 -1.80 25.29
N SER A 29 -8.59 -2.04 24.83
CA SER A 29 -9.35 -3.22 25.22
C SER A 29 -8.70 -4.51 24.69
N ALA A 30 -9.06 -5.65 25.27
CA ALA A 30 -8.60 -6.95 24.80
C ALA A 30 -8.96 -7.20 23.32
N GLU A 31 -10.13 -6.74 22.90
CA GLU A 31 -10.60 -6.81 21.51
C GLU A 31 -9.74 -5.94 20.57
N GLN A 32 -9.41 -4.73 21.00
CA GLN A 32 -8.52 -3.86 20.24
C GLN A 32 -7.11 -4.46 20.13
N ILE A 33 -6.56 -5.02 21.20
CA ILE A 33 -5.26 -5.70 21.19
C ILE A 33 -5.28 -6.88 20.22
N ALA A 34 -6.35 -7.71 20.27
CA ALA A 34 -6.52 -8.83 19.34
C ALA A 34 -6.59 -8.34 17.88
N ALA A 35 -7.36 -7.27 17.62
CA ALA A 35 -7.47 -6.67 16.29
C ALA A 35 -6.14 -6.10 15.79
N LEU A 36 -5.37 -5.41 16.63
CA LEU A 36 -4.06 -4.83 16.29
C LEU A 36 -3.00 -5.91 16.01
N SER A 37 -3.12 -7.06 16.67
CA SER A 37 -2.21 -8.20 16.52
C SER A 37 -2.60 -9.12 15.36
N ALA A 38 -3.82 -9.02 14.85
CA ALA A 38 -4.34 -9.88 13.79
C ALA A 38 -3.49 -9.75 12.51
N PRO A 39 -3.32 -10.84 11.75
CA PRO A 39 -2.65 -10.78 10.46
C PRO A 39 -3.32 -9.79 9.51
N LEU A 40 -2.53 -9.14 8.68
CA LEU A 40 -3.02 -8.23 7.64
C LEU A 40 -3.73 -9.03 6.54
N ASP A 41 -4.96 -8.66 6.25
CA ASP A 41 -5.73 -9.25 5.16
C ASP A 41 -5.10 -8.92 3.79
N ARG A 42 -4.74 -9.95 3.04
CA ARG A 42 -4.15 -9.84 1.70
C ARG A 42 -5.03 -9.07 0.73
N ALA A 43 -6.35 -9.15 0.86
CA ALA A 43 -7.29 -8.44 0.00
C ALA A 43 -7.18 -6.91 0.13
N LYS A 44 -6.68 -6.41 1.26
CA LYS A 44 -6.47 -4.98 1.54
C LYS A 44 -5.14 -4.43 1.03
N VAL A 45 -4.25 -5.32 0.56
CA VAL A 45 -2.88 -4.98 0.15
C VAL A 45 -2.83 -4.75 -1.36
N GLN A 46 -2.33 -3.59 -1.75
CA GLN A 46 -2.08 -3.25 -3.15
C GLN A 46 -0.62 -3.45 -3.51
N THR A 47 -0.38 -3.65 -4.81
CA THR A 47 0.98 -3.81 -5.34
C THR A 47 1.20 -2.81 -6.47
N ARG A 48 2.29 -2.05 -6.40
CA ARG A 48 2.71 -1.17 -7.49
C ARG A 48 4.16 -1.45 -7.90
N SER A 49 4.45 -1.23 -9.16
CA SER A 49 5.84 -1.25 -9.65
C SER A 49 6.44 0.16 -9.53
N GLN A 50 7.58 0.27 -8.86
CA GLN A 50 8.31 1.53 -8.73
C GLN A 50 9.81 1.25 -8.96
N ALA A 51 10.40 1.95 -9.93
CA ALA A 51 11.81 1.79 -10.29
C ALA A 51 12.24 0.31 -10.52
N GLY A 52 11.37 -0.48 -11.18
CA GLY A 52 11.63 -1.90 -11.46
C GLY A 52 11.47 -2.85 -10.27
N ARG A 53 10.99 -2.35 -9.12
CA ARG A 53 10.70 -3.16 -7.94
C ARG A 53 9.19 -3.23 -7.70
N SER A 54 8.71 -4.40 -7.32
CA SER A 54 7.34 -4.58 -6.84
C SER A 54 7.28 -4.15 -5.38
N LEU A 55 6.43 -3.17 -5.08
CA LEU A 55 6.19 -2.68 -3.72
C LEU A 55 4.76 -3.01 -3.34
N THR A 56 4.61 -3.71 -2.23
CA THR A 56 3.32 -3.94 -1.58
C THR A 56 3.06 -2.82 -0.58
N TYR A 57 1.83 -2.32 -0.56
CA TYR A 57 1.47 -1.21 0.32
C TYR A 57 -0.02 -1.24 0.68
N LEU A 58 -0.36 -0.55 1.77
CA LEU A 58 -1.73 -0.27 2.18
C LEU A 58 -2.12 1.13 1.69
N GLU A 59 -3.30 1.28 1.10
CA GLU A 59 -3.81 2.59 0.68
C GLU A 59 -4.18 3.47 1.89
N GLY A 60 -4.10 4.80 1.71
CA GLY A 60 -4.36 5.74 2.81
C GLY A 60 -5.78 5.63 3.36
N TRP A 61 -6.79 5.50 2.48
CA TRP A 61 -8.19 5.34 2.88
C TRP A 61 -8.42 4.04 3.66
N GLN A 62 -7.72 2.96 3.29
CA GLN A 62 -7.81 1.67 3.98
C GLN A 62 -7.24 1.76 5.39
N ALA A 63 -6.12 2.50 5.58
CA ALA A 63 -5.57 2.75 6.90
C ALA A 63 -6.53 3.54 7.79
N ILE A 64 -7.25 4.53 7.24
CA ILE A 64 -8.28 5.30 7.94
C ILE A 64 -9.47 4.38 8.31
N ALA A 65 -9.93 3.55 7.37
CA ALA A 65 -11.02 2.61 7.61
C ALA A 65 -10.69 1.63 8.75
N GLU A 66 -9.45 1.12 8.79
CA GLU A 66 -8.98 0.26 9.89
C GLU A 66 -8.89 1.03 11.21
N ALA A 67 -8.46 2.28 11.21
CA ALA A 67 -8.43 3.11 12.42
C ALA A 67 -9.85 3.32 12.99
N ASN A 68 -10.82 3.66 12.13
CA ASN A 68 -12.22 3.79 12.53
C ASN A 68 -12.82 2.46 13.03
N ARG A 69 -12.45 1.35 12.40
CA ARG A 69 -12.93 0.01 12.82
C ARG A 69 -12.36 -0.41 14.17
N ILE A 70 -11.09 -0.15 14.45
CA ILE A 70 -10.40 -0.63 15.65
C ILE A 70 -10.57 0.33 16.83
N PHE A 71 -10.45 1.63 16.57
CA PHE A 71 -10.46 2.65 17.62
C PHE A 71 -11.82 3.32 17.83
N GLY A 72 -12.76 3.19 16.85
CA GLY A 72 -13.99 3.97 16.79
C GLY A 72 -13.79 5.29 16.03
N PHE A 73 -14.89 5.90 15.58
CA PHE A 73 -14.85 7.16 14.83
C PHE A 73 -14.40 8.36 15.69
N ASP A 74 -14.59 8.29 16.97
CA ASP A 74 -14.31 9.31 17.99
C ASP A 74 -13.12 8.93 18.90
N GLY A 75 -12.68 7.67 18.86
CA GLY A 75 -11.63 7.15 19.74
C GLY A 75 -10.20 7.48 19.31
N TRP A 76 -10.01 8.21 18.19
CA TRP A 76 -8.69 8.60 17.72
C TRP A 76 -8.69 9.99 17.05
N GLN A 77 -7.54 10.64 17.07
CA GLN A 77 -7.34 11.96 16.48
C GLN A 77 -6.10 11.97 15.58
N ARG A 78 -6.19 12.78 14.52
CA ARG A 78 -5.09 13.05 13.60
C ARG A 78 -4.74 14.53 13.64
N GLN A 79 -3.46 14.84 13.82
CA GLN A 79 -2.93 16.21 13.83
C GLN A 79 -1.68 16.31 12.96
N THR A 80 -1.65 17.23 12.01
CA THR A 80 -0.42 17.61 11.30
C THR A 80 0.40 18.51 12.21
N VAL A 81 1.51 18.00 12.74
CA VAL A 81 2.39 18.69 13.69
C VAL A 81 3.34 19.64 12.97
N ALA A 82 3.83 19.23 11.81
CA ALA A 82 4.69 20.04 10.96
C ALA A 82 4.47 19.70 9.49
N LEU A 83 4.54 20.74 8.66
CA LEU A 83 4.44 20.62 7.21
C LEU A 83 5.42 21.64 6.61
N ARG A 84 6.33 21.18 5.75
CA ARG A 84 7.38 22.02 5.20
C ARG A 84 7.62 21.72 3.73
N CYS A 85 7.55 22.75 2.89
CA CYS A 85 8.10 22.70 1.54
C CYS A 85 9.64 22.72 1.65
N VAL A 86 10.30 21.68 1.19
CA VAL A 86 11.77 21.54 1.27
C VAL A 86 12.44 21.79 -0.06
N ASN A 87 11.69 21.66 -1.17
CA ASN A 87 12.16 22.00 -2.51
C ASN A 87 11.02 22.46 -3.39
N GLN A 88 11.29 23.47 -4.20
CA GLN A 88 10.45 23.92 -5.29
C GLN A 88 11.39 24.37 -6.41
N SER A 89 11.28 23.77 -7.58
CA SER A 89 12.14 24.11 -8.70
C SER A 89 11.42 23.93 -10.03
N GLU A 90 11.75 24.77 -10.99
CA GLU A 90 11.38 24.53 -12.37
C GLU A 90 12.10 23.30 -12.92
N ARG A 91 11.43 22.59 -13.80
CA ARG A 91 11.98 21.40 -14.46
C ARG A 91 11.29 21.13 -15.79
N SER A 92 11.97 20.42 -16.64
CA SER A 92 11.34 19.89 -17.85
C SER A 92 10.52 18.63 -17.56
N ILE A 93 9.29 18.57 -18.09
CA ILE A 93 8.33 17.49 -17.89
C ILE A 93 8.04 16.78 -19.22
N GLY A 94 7.96 15.45 -19.13
CA GLY A 94 7.59 14.61 -20.27
C GLY A 94 8.67 14.50 -21.35
N ARG A 95 8.30 13.84 -22.44
CA ARG A 95 9.20 13.66 -23.60
C ARG A 95 9.41 14.95 -24.37
N ASP A 96 8.41 15.82 -24.37
CA ASP A 96 8.42 17.10 -25.11
C ASP A 96 9.16 18.21 -24.36
N GLN A 97 9.78 17.89 -23.21
CA GLN A 97 10.55 18.84 -22.38
C GLN A 97 9.78 20.13 -22.05
N LYS A 98 8.46 20.04 -21.84
CA LYS A 98 7.65 21.18 -21.47
C LYS A 98 8.08 21.72 -20.10
N SER A 99 8.06 23.04 -19.95
CA SER A 99 8.29 23.68 -18.65
C SER A 99 7.25 23.25 -17.64
N GLY A 100 7.67 23.02 -16.40
CA GLY A 100 6.81 22.69 -15.29
C GLY A 100 7.57 22.75 -13.97
N TRP A 101 6.96 22.23 -12.93
CA TRP A 101 7.40 22.38 -11.55
C TRP A 101 7.64 21.03 -10.89
N GLY A 102 8.66 20.97 -10.06
CA GLY A 102 8.90 19.88 -9.13
C GLY A 102 8.87 20.42 -7.70
N VAL A 103 7.98 19.90 -6.88
CA VAL A 103 7.78 20.34 -5.49
C VAL A 103 7.94 19.17 -4.55
N THR A 104 8.58 19.37 -3.41
CA THR A 104 8.74 18.36 -2.37
C THR A 104 8.32 18.92 -1.02
N TYR A 105 7.42 18.19 -0.35
CA TYR A 105 7.03 18.46 1.03
C TYR A 105 7.52 17.36 1.96
N THR A 106 7.80 17.74 3.21
CA THR A 106 7.89 16.83 4.34
C THR A 106 6.77 17.16 5.33
N ALA A 107 6.14 16.12 5.87
CA ALA A 107 5.13 16.23 6.89
C ALA A 107 5.53 15.43 8.13
N ARG A 108 5.15 15.93 9.31
CA ARG A 108 5.16 15.20 10.58
C ARG A 108 3.74 15.18 11.12
N LEU A 109 3.23 14.00 11.37
CA LEU A 109 1.86 13.78 11.74
C LEU A 109 1.78 12.98 13.04
N ARG A 110 0.86 13.38 13.92
CA ARG A 110 0.57 12.73 15.20
C ARG A 110 -0.78 12.05 15.14
N ILE A 111 -0.80 10.82 15.63
CA ILE A 111 -2.02 10.05 15.92
C ILE A 111 -2.09 9.90 17.43
N THR A 112 -3.23 10.26 17.99
CA THR A 112 -3.57 10.07 19.40
C THR A 112 -4.76 9.13 19.49
N VAL A 113 -4.67 8.09 20.28
CA VAL A 113 -5.76 7.12 20.54
C VAL A 113 -6.06 7.09 22.03
N GLY A 114 -7.33 7.10 22.39
CA GLY A 114 -7.82 7.15 23.76
C GLY A 114 -8.20 8.55 24.22
N GLU A 115 -8.94 8.62 25.31
CA GLU A 115 -9.46 9.84 25.92
C GLU A 115 -8.81 10.14 27.25
N GLY A 116 -8.65 11.43 27.58
CA GLY A 116 -8.18 11.92 28.88
C GLY A 116 -6.67 11.90 29.09
N ALA A 117 -6.19 12.77 29.99
CA ALA A 117 -4.79 12.87 30.36
C ALA A 117 -4.34 11.62 31.14
N GLY A 118 -3.43 10.85 30.58
CA GLY A 118 -2.88 9.62 31.21
C GLY A 118 -3.37 8.31 30.60
N SER A 119 -4.39 8.34 29.74
CA SER A 119 -4.94 7.16 29.04
C SER A 119 -4.84 7.28 27.53
N GLN A 120 -3.79 7.92 27.03
CA GLN A 120 -3.58 8.14 25.60
C GLN A 120 -2.35 7.43 25.09
N VAL A 121 -2.44 6.85 23.89
CA VAL A 121 -1.28 6.39 23.14
C VAL A 121 -1.03 7.35 21.98
N ILE A 122 0.15 7.95 21.99
CA ILE A 122 0.57 8.90 20.96
C ILE A 122 1.62 8.23 20.07
N ARG A 123 1.44 8.33 18.77
CA ARG A 123 2.40 7.88 17.74
C ARG A 123 2.61 8.99 16.73
N GLU A 124 3.85 9.19 16.30
CA GLU A 124 4.19 10.15 15.27
C GLU A 124 4.83 9.43 14.07
N GLY A 125 4.56 9.96 12.89
CA GLY A 125 5.15 9.52 11.65
C GLY A 125 5.62 10.72 10.84
N SER A 126 6.73 10.57 10.14
CA SER A 126 7.21 11.56 9.17
C SER A 126 7.12 10.97 7.78
N GLY A 127 6.67 11.79 6.83
CA GLY A 127 6.50 11.41 5.44
C GLY A 127 7.04 12.47 4.49
N ALA A 128 7.29 12.08 3.26
CA ALA A 128 7.66 12.97 2.18
C ALA A 128 6.73 12.76 0.99
N GLY A 129 6.41 13.85 0.29
CA GLY A 129 5.59 13.85 -0.91
C GLY A 129 6.24 14.63 -2.03
N HIS A 130 6.00 14.20 -3.26
CA HIS A 130 6.60 14.72 -4.48
C HIS A 130 5.53 15.04 -5.50
N GLY A 131 5.41 16.29 -5.88
CA GLY A 131 4.51 16.76 -6.93
C GLY A 131 5.29 17.21 -8.16
N ILE A 132 4.83 16.79 -9.33
CA ILE A 132 5.37 17.22 -10.62
C ILE A 132 4.18 17.56 -11.50
N ASP A 133 4.11 18.84 -11.91
CA ASP A 133 3.04 19.32 -12.78
C ASP A 133 3.49 20.54 -13.59
N ALA A 134 2.80 20.82 -14.69
CA ALA A 134 2.97 22.05 -15.45
C ALA A 134 2.48 23.27 -14.68
N ASP A 135 1.43 23.08 -13.88
CA ASP A 135 0.88 24.07 -12.95
C ASP A 135 1.54 23.94 -11.58
N LEU A 136 2.03 25.07 -11.07
CA LEU A 136 2.70 25.11 -9.77
C LEU A 136 1.76 24.71 -8.61
N GLY A 137 0.50 25.18 -8.66
CA GLY A 137 -0.48 24.87 -7.61
C GLY A 137 -0.80 23.38 -7.55
N LEU A 138 -0.96 22.73 -8.70
CA LEU A 138 -1.18 21.28 -8.77
C LEU A 138 0.04 20.49 -8.31
N ALA A 139 1.26 20.96 -8.60
CA ALA A 139 2.49 20.35 -8.08
C ALA A 139 2.55 20.43 -6.55
N HIS A 140 2.19 21.58 -5.95
CA HIS A 140 2.09 21.74 -4.50
C HIS A 140 1.01 20.84 -3.91
N GLU A 141 -0.20 20.83 -4.48
CA GLU A 141 -1.32 20.02 -4.01
C GLU A 141 -0.96 18.52 -3.95
N SER A 142 -0.37 18.02 -5.03
CA SER A 142 0.06 16.62 -5.13
C SER A 142 1.11 16.27 -4.08
N ALA A 143 2.17 17.08 -3.96
CA ALA A 143 3.26 16.87 -3.01
C ALA A 143 2.78 16.90 -1.55
N LEU A 144 1.88 17.84 -1.22
CA LEU A 144 1.31 18.01 0.12
C LEU A 144 0.46 16.81 0.50
N LYS A 145 -0.47 16.40 -0.36
CA LYS A 145 -1.34 15.23 -0.13
C LYS A 145 -0.53 13.95 0.07
N GLU A 146 0.51 13.75 -0.73
CA GLU A 146 1.39 12.59 -0.61
C GLU A 146 2.16 12.61 0.71
N ALA A 147 2.76 13.75 1.09
CA ALA A 147 3.53 13.90 2.33
C ALA A 147 2.68 13.60 3.57
N GLU A 148 1.48 14.18 3.66
CA GLU A 148 0.58 13.93 4.80
C GLU A 148 0.08 12.49 4.83
N THR A 149 -0.24 11.90 3.68
CA THR A 149 -0.70 10.51 3.61
C THR A 149 0.41 9.54 4.02
N ASP A 150 1.65 9.76 3.58
CA ASP A 150 2.80 8.93 3.96
C ASP A 150 3.09 9.06 5.47
N ALA A 151 3.09 10.29 6.01
CA ALA A 151 3.28 10.53 7.44
C ALA A 151 2.21 9.84 8.29
N MET A 152 0.92 9.94 7.90
CA MET A 152 -0.18 9.28 8.58
C MET A 152 -0.03 7.76 8.59
N LYS A 153 0.26 7.15 7.45
CA LYS A 153 0.46 5.70 7.35
C LYS A 153 1.62 5.23 8.22
N ARG A 154 2.72 5.99 8.27
CA ARG A 154 3.88 5.67 9.12
C ARG A 154 3.56 5.76 10.60
N ALA A 155 2.74 6.73 11.02
CA ALA A 155 2.26 6.81 12.41
C ALA A 155 1.35 5.62 12.75
N LEU A 156 0.33 5.35 11.92
CA LEU A 156 -0.63 4.27 12.12
C LEU A 156 0.03 2.88 12.10
N MET A 157 0.99 2.64 11.23
CA MET A 157 1.71 1.37 11.12
C MET A 157 2.30 0.89 12.45
N THR A 158 2.70 1.82 13.32
CA THR A 158 3.29 1.49 14.63
C THR A 158 2.29 0.91 15.62
N PHE A 159 0.99 0.95 15.32
CA PHE A 159 -0.05 0.31 16.15
C PHE A 159 -0.21 -1.19 15.87
N GLY A 160 0.13 -1.69 14.67
CA GLY A 160 0.03 -3.12 14.43
C GLY A 160 -0.13 -3.52 12.95
N ASN A 161 -0.31 -4.82 12.77
CA ASN A 161 -0.34 -5.47 11.46
C ASN A 161 -1.43 -4.91 10.51
N PRO A 162 -2.66 -4.61 10.96
CA PRO A 162 -3.72 -4.08 10.09
C PRO A 162 -3.35 -2.76 9.40
N PHE A 163 -2.42 -2.02 9.97
CA PHE A 163 -1.92 -0.76 9.41
C PHE A 163 -0.69 -0.91 8.51
N GLY A 164 -0.35 -2.15 8.12
CA GLY A 164 0.74 -2.42 7.20
C GLY A 164 2.08 -2.74 7.87
N LEU A 165 2.15 -2.89 9.20
CA LEU A 165 3.37 -3.35 9.89
C LEU A 165 3.85 -4.70 9.33
N ALA A 166 2.93 -5.61 9.07
CA ALA A 166 3.20 -6.93 8.49
C ALA A 166 3.92 -6.90 7.13
N LEU A 167 3.82 -5.79 6.37
CA LEU A 167 4.47 -5.64 5.07
C LEU A 167 5.97 -5.35 5.18
N TYR A 168 6.47 -4.96 6.35
CA TYR A 168 7.90 -4.75 6.61
C TYR A 168 8.65 -6.05 6.90
N ASP A 169 7.93 -7.12 7.24
CA ASP A 169 8.51 -8.46 7.24
C ASP A 169 8.70 -8.94 5.80
N LYS A 170 9.95 -9.17 5.39
CA LYS A 170 10.28 -9.65 4.04
C LYS A 170 9.60 -10.98 3.69
N GLN A 171 9.29 -11.79 4.68
CA GLN A 171 8.59 -13.07 4.52
C GLN A 171 7.08 -12.93 4.60
N GLN A 172 6.57 -11.75 4.97
CA GLN A 172 5.14 -11.44 5.12
C GLN A 172 4.35 -12.49 5.92
N ARG A 173 4.96 -13.04 6.97
CA ARG A 173 4.37 -14.11 7.81
C ARG A 173 3.05 -13.70 8.48
N GLN A 174 2.84 -12.41 8.68
CA GLN A 174 1.64 -11.82 9.28
C GLN A 174 0.70 -11.20 8.22
N VAL A 175 0.77 -11.68 6.96
CA VAL A 175 -0.19 -11.38 5.91
C VAL A 175 -0.96 -12.65 5.59
N THR A 176 -2.30 -12.60 5.56
CA THR A 176 -3.11 -13.77 5.23
C THR A 176 -2.84 -14.21 3.79
N HIS A 177 -2.81 -15.50 3.56
CA HIS A 177 -2.75 -16.06 2.22
C HIS A 177 -4.19 -16.21 1.70
N SER A 178 -4.44 -15.87 0.45
CA SER A 178 -5.70 -16.24 -0.21
C SER A 178 -5.76 -17.78 -0.27
N GLU A 179 -6.92 -18.37 -0.03
CA GLU A 179 -7.15 -19.83 0.06
C GLU A 179 -6.78 -20.65 -1.21
N GLY A 180 -6.05 -20.05 -2.16
CA GLY A 180 -5.55 -20.69 -3.39
C GLY A 180 -4.09 -21.16 -3.36
N ASP A 181 -3.30 -20.87 -2.30
CA ASP A 181 -1.84 -21.11 -2.28
C ASP A 181 -1.40 -22.13 -1.21
N SER A 182 -2.25 -23.08 -0.89
CA SER A 182 -1.97 -24.14 0.10
C SER A 182 -1.19 -25.30 -0.51
N SER A 183 -0.06 -25.03 -1.19
CA SER A 183 0.88 -26.11 -1.53
C SER A 183 2.32 -25.62 -1.70
N LYS A 184 2.97 -25.30 -0.54
CA LYS A 184 4.42 -25.46 -0.36
C LYS A 184 4.80 -25.28 1.11
N ALA A 185 4.93 -26.40 1.80
CA ALA A 185 5.62 -26.46 3.08
C ALA A 185 7.10 -26.09 2.89
N PRO A 186 7.75 -25.44 3.88
CA PRO A 186 9.15 -25.06 3.77
C PRO A 186 10.04 -26.28 4.02
N THR A 187 10.75 -26.71 3.00
CA THR A 187 11.94 -27.57 3.17
C THR A 187 13.17 -26.68 3.34
N SER A 188 13.92 -26.98 4.37
CA SER A 188 15.13 -26.31 4.83
C SER A 188 16.30 -26.36 3.84
N ALA A 189 17.04 -25.26 3.81
CA ALA A 189 18.48 -25.08 3.61
C ALA A 189 19.18 -25.75 2.44
N SER A 190 19.78 -24.93 1.57
CA SER A 190 21.24 -24.98 1.35
C SER A 190 21.71 -23.81 0.49
N ASN A 191 22.92 -23.34 0.80
CA ASN A 191 23.73 -22.33 0.13
C ASN A 191 23.99 -22.65 -1.35
N GLY A 192 24.02 -21.60 -2.20
CA GLY A 192 24.50 -21.71 -3.57
C GLY A 192 24.54 -20.38 -4.32
N THR A 193 25.67 -19.82 -4.38
CA THR A 193 26.37 -18.82 -5.18
C THR A 193 25.72 -18.37 -6.51
N ARG A 194 25.64 -17.03 -6.66
CA ARG A 194 25.73 -16.17 -7.86
C ARG A 194 25.33 -16.70 -9.25
N SER A 195 24.39 -15.99 -9.87
CA SER A 195 24.61 -15.44 -11.22
C SER A 195 23.67 -14.28 -11.50
N ILE A 196 24.25 -13.21 -12.02
CA ILE A 196 23.61 -11.97 -12.43
C ILE A 196 22.98 -12.19 -13.81
N GLN A 197 21.66 -12.18 -13.91
CA GLN A 197 20.99 -12.01 -15.19
C GLN A 197 20.03 -10.84 -15.15
N ARG A 198 20.30 -9.86 -15.99
CA ARG A 198 19.46 -8.70 -16.30
C ARG A 198 18.11 -9.16 -16.82
N ARG A 199 17.05 -8.67 -16.24
CA ARG A 199 15.69 -8.89 -16.70
C ARG A 199 14.96 -7.55 -16.94
N PRO A 200 14.19 -7.42 -18.04
CA PRO A 200 13.46 -6.19 -18.38
C PRO A 200 12.23 -6.00 -17.50
N SER A 201 11.86 -4.74 -17.28
CA SER A 201 10.80 -4.27 -16.40
C SER A 201 9.42 -4.64 -16.90
N PRO A 202 8.49 -5.04 -16.02
CA PRO A 202 7.07 -5.13 -16.33
C PRO A 202 6.33 -3.84 -15.99
N THR A 203 5.40 -3.51 -16.83
CA THR A 203 4.55 -2.35 -16.93
C THR A 203 3.32 -2.43 -16.02
N ALA A 204 2.74 -1.27 -15.68
CA ALA A 204 1.66 -1.11 -14.71
C ALA A 204 0.30 -1.71 -15.15
N PRO A 205 -0.52 -2.20 -14.20
CA PRO A 205 -1.82 -2.80 -14.51
C PRO A 205 -2.94 -1.77 -14.71
N CYS A 206 -3.89 -2.12 -15.57
CA CYS A 206 -5.12 -1.40 -15.83
C CYS A 206 -5.99 -1.29 -14.57
N SER A 207 -6.37 -0.07 -14.18
CA SER A 207 -7.39 0.15 -13.16
C SER A 207 -8.78 -0.20 -13.71
N GLY A 208 -9.42 -1.21 -13.14
CA GLY A 208 -10.77 -1.63 -13.48
C GLY A 208 -11.82 -0.67 -12.90
N ARG A 209 -12.69 -0.18 -13.78
CA ARG A 209 -14.06 0.20 -13.43
C ARG A 209 -14.90 -1.06 -13.33
N GLU A 210 -15.89 -1.02 -12.47
CA GLU A 210 -16.80 -2.11 -12.12
C GLU A 210 -17.24 -2.96 -13.32
N ALA A 211 -17.00 -4.27 -13.20
CA ALA A 211 -17.44 -5.26 -14.16
C ALA A 211 -18.92 -5.58 -13.90
N GLY A 212 -19.79 -5.09 -14.78
CA GLY A 212 -21.05 -5.77 -15.04
C GLY A 212 -20.76 -7.16 -15.64
N ASP A 213 -21.73 -8.08 -15.54
CA ASP A 213 -21.69 -9.50 -15.93
C ASP A 213 -21.35 -9.80 -17.42
N ASP A 214 -20.39 -9.11 -18.03
CA ASP A 214 -19.88 -9.41 -19.38
C ASP A 214 -18.63 -10.31 -19.27
N PRO A 215 -18.71 -11.57 -19.72
CA PRO A 215 -17.59 -12.53 -19.68
C PRO A 215 -16.32 -12.04 -20.41
N GLY A 216 -16.47 -11.07 -21.33
CA GLY A 216 -15.35 -10.46 -22.05
C GLY A 216 -14.53 -9.47 -21.21
N LEU A 217 -15.08 -8.94 -20.13
CA LEU A 217 -14.43 -7.96 -19.24
C LEU A 217 -13.60 -8.61 -18.13
N MET A 218 -13.66 -9.94 -17.98
CA MET A 218 -12.87 -10.64 -16.96
C MET A 218 -11.37 -10.35 -17.12
N PRO A 219 -10.64 -10.10 -16.02
CA PRO A 219 -9.20 -9.87 -16.06
C PRO A 219 -8.47 -11.12 -16.57
N LEU A 220 -7.43 -10.90 -17.38
CA LEU A 220 -6.56 -11.97 -17.87
C LEU A 220 -5.58 -12.39 -16.78
N ASP A 221 -5.37 -13.70 -16.69
CA ASP A 221 -4.30 -14.29 -15.92
C ASP A 221 -2.92 -13.78 -16.38
N PRO A 222 -2.01 -13.42 -15.44
CA PRO A 222 -0.67 -12.92 -15.75
C PRO A 222 0.18 -13.87 -16.62
N ALA A 223 0.01 -15.18 -16.47
CA ALA A 223 0.72 -16.16 -17.29
C ALA A 223 0.25 -16.13 -18.75
N THR A 224 -1.05 -15.97 -18.97
CA THR A 224 -1.67 -15.83 -20.30
C THR A 224 -1.25 -14.52 -20.95
N THR A 225 -1.27 -13.42 -20.21
CA THR A 225 -0.77 -12.11 -20.67
C THR A 225 0.70 -12.21 -21.10
N GLY A 226 1.53 -12.89 -20.31
CA GLY A 226 2.94 -13.13 -20.64
C GLY A 226 3.14 -13.89 -21.95
N LYS A 227 2.36 -14.94 -22.19
CA LYS A 227 2.40 -15.74 -23.45
C LYS A 227 2.03 -14.89 -24.67
N ILE A 228 0.96 -14.10 -24.56
CA ILE A 228 0.53 -13.18 -25.61
C ILE A 228 1.64 -12.20 -25.98
N LEU A 229 2.26 -11.56 -24.98
CA LEU A 229 3.34 -10.60 -25.19
C LEU A 229 4.58 -11.21 -25.84
N VAL A 230 4.94 -12.45 -25.49
CA VAL A 230 6.01 -13.20 -26.15
C VAL A 230 5.69 -13.45 -27.62
N THR A 231 4.45 -13.90 -27.91
CA THR A 231 3.98 -14.13 -29.29
C THR A 231 4.00 -12.86 -30.11
N LEU A 232 3.51 -11.74 -29.58
CA LEU A 232 3.51 -10.44 -30.26
C LEU A 232 4.93 -9.90 -30.54
N ARG A 233 5.86 -10.14 -29.63
CA ARG A 233 7.29 -9.74 -29.83
C ARG A 233 7.98 -10.55 -30.92
N GLY A 234 7.49 -11.76 -31.23
CA GLY A 234 8.00 -12.60 -32.29
C GLY A 234 7.48 -12.23 -33.69
N LEU A 235 6.53 -11.28 -33.79
CA LEU A 235 5.98 -10.86 -35.09
C LEU A 235 6.97 -9.97 -35.85
N PRO A 236 6.99 -10.05 -37.22
CA PRO A 236 7.72 -9.09 -38.04
C PRO A 236 7.24 -7.65 -37.80
N ARG A 237 8.17 -6.69 -37.89
CA ARG A 237 7.89 -5.26 -37.62
C ARG A 237 6.63 -4.71 -38.32
N PRO A 238 6.44 -4.92 -39.64
CA PRO A 238 5.26 -4.40 -40.32
C PRO A 238 3.96 -4.98 -39.77
N VAL A 239 3.93 -6.29 -39.45
CA VAL A 239 2.76 -6.96 -38.89
C VAL A 239 2.47 -6.45 -37.46
N LEU A 240 3.50 -6.18 -36.68
CA LEU A 240 3.37 -5.61 -35.33
C LEU A 240 2.84 -4.17 -35.35
N GLU A 241 3.25 -3.37 -36.35
CA GLU A 241 2.73 -2.01 -36.53
C GLU A 241 1.26 -2.02 -36.92
N ASP A 242 0.85 -2.88 -37.86
CA ASP A 242 -0.54 -3.03 -38.26
C ASP A 242 -1.41 -3.59 -37.14
N PHE A 243 -0.91 -4.57 -36.39
CA PHE A 243 -1.55 -5.05 -35.18
C PHE A 243 -1.77 -3.92 -34.16
N THR A 244 -0.73 -3.09 -33.94
CA THR A 244 -0.81 -1.97 -33.01
C THR A 244 -1.88 -0.96 -33.40
N LYS A 245 -1.97 -0.61 -34.67
CA LYS A 245 -3.01 0.28 -35.21
C LYS A 245 -4.41 -0.33 -35.07
N ALA A 246 -4.55 -1.59 -35.44
CA ALA A 246 -5.84 -2.30 -35.35
C ALA A 246 -6.34 -2.45 -33.91
N PHE A 247 -5.44 -2.81 -32.97
CA PHE A 247 -5.76 -2.91 -31.56
C PHE A 247 -6.19 -1.57 -30.96
N ARG A 248 -5.45 -0.50 -31.25
CA ARG A 248 -5.79 0.87 -30.81
C ARG A 248 -7.16 1.30 -31.32
N LYS A 249 -7.45 1.05 -32.61
CA LYS A 249 -8.75 1.37 -33.21
C LYS A 249 -9.89 0.56 -32.60
N ARG A 250 -9.69 -0.74 -32.37
CA ARG A 250 -10.73 -1.64 -31.84
C ARG A 250 -11.10 -1.37 -30.40
N PHE A 251 -10.10 -1.05 -29.56
CA PHE A 251 -10.27 -0.86 -28.11
C PHE A 251 -10.14 0.60 -27.66
N GLN A 252 -10.19 1.55 -28.61
CA GLN A 252 -10.15 3.01 -28.36
C GLN A 252 -8.98 3.42 -27.46
N VAL A 253 -7.81 2.81 -27.66
CA VAL A 253 -6.61 3.14 -26.88
C VAL A 253 -6.03 4.46 -27.38
N PRO A 254 -5.87 5.48 -26.51
CA PRO A 254 -5.30 6.78 -26.88
C PRO A 254 -3.92 6.64 -27.51
N GLN A 255 -3.60 7.52 -28.47
CA GLN A 255 -2.26 7.52 -29.12
C GLN A 255 -1.13 7.85 -28.14
N GLU A 256 -1.45 8.57 -27.07
CA GLU A 256 -0.53 8.96 -26.00
C GLU A 256 -0.15 7.79 -25.06
N ALA A 257 -0.84 6.66 -25.14
CA ALA A 257 -0.48 5.48 -24.35
C ALA A 257 0.90 4.96 -24.79
N SER A 258 1.86 4.91 -23.87
CA SER A 258 3.26 4.58 -24.12
C SER A 258 3.46 3.15 -24.64
N SER A 259 2.55 2.21 -24.34
CA SER A 259 2.56 0.84 -24.85
C SER A 259 1.17 0.24 -24.88
N ILE A 260 0.85 -0.50 -25.95
CA ILE A 260 -0.39 -1.33 -25.97
C ILE A 260 -0.28 -2.56 -25.08
N ALA A 261 0.93 -3.02 -24.74
CA ALA A 261 1.18 -4.15 -23.88
C ALA A 261 0.50 -3.97 -22.50
N ASP A 262 0.48 -2.74 -21.99
CA ASP A 262 -0.12 -2.37 -20.71
C ASP A 262 -1.65 -2.37 -20.73
N ARG A 263 -2.23 -2.44 -21.92
CA ARG A 263 -3.68 -2.45 -22.14
C ARG A 263 -4.25 -3.83 -22.43
N ILE A 264 -3.40 -4.85 -22.56
CA ILE A 264 -3.81 -6.24 -22.75
C ILE A 264 -4.05 -6.86 -21.36
N CYS A 265 -5.26 -6.65 -20.81
CA CYS A 265 -5.58 -7.01 -19.44
C CYS A 265 -6.95 -7.70 -19.27
N GLN A 266 -7.75 -7.86 -20.35
CA GLN A 266 -9.09 -8.43 -20.30
C GLN A 266 -9.22 -9.57 -21.28
N LYS A 267 -10.13 -10.54 -20.99
CA LYS A 267 -10.38 -11.69 -21.83
C LYS A 267 -10.76 -11.32 -23.27
N ARG A 268 -11.57 -10.27 -23.48
CA ARG A 268 -11.90 -9.76 -24.81
C ARG A 268 -10.69 -9.31 -25.64
N HIS A 269 -9.61 -8.87 -24.99
CA HIS A 269 -8.36 -8.51 -25.66
C HIS A 269 -7.66 -9.77 -26.15
N HIS A 270 -7.60 -10.81 -25.32
CA HIS A 270 -7.03 -12.11 -25.65
C HIS A 270 -7.76 -12.73 -26.85
N ASP A 271 -9.08 -12.86 -26.76
CA ASP A 271 -9.91 -13.51 -27.79
C ASP A 271 -9.78 -12.79 -29.13
N TRP A 272 -9.71 -11.46 -29.12
CA TRP A 272 -9.48 -10.68 -30.33
C TRP A 272 -8.06 -10.87 -30.89
N ILE A 273 -7.05 -10.91 -30.04
CA ILE A 273 -5.64 -11.12 -30.43
C ILE A 273 -5.47 -12.49 -31.08
N GLU A 274 -6.04 -13.54 -30.50
CA GLU A 274 -6.00 -14.87 -31.09
C GLU A 274 -6.65 -14.89 -32.49
N SER A 275 -7.83 -14.29 -32.61
CA SER A 275 -8.54 -14.18 -33.90
C SER A 275 -7.69 -13.41 -34.95
N TYR A 276 -7.05 -12.33 -34.55
CA TYR A 276 -6.17 -11.54 -35.42
C TYR A 276 -4.96 -12.35 -35.89
N LEU A 277 -4.30 -13.08 -34.98
CA LEU A 277 -3.14 -13.90 -35.30
C LEU A 277 -3.48 -15.08 -36.23
N VAL A 278 -4.67 -15.67 -36.07
CA VAL A 278 -5.18 -16.74 -36.98
C VAL A 278 -5.38 -16.18 -38.38
N GLN A 279 -5.99 -15.00 -38.52
CA GLN A 279 -6.15 -14.34 -39.83
C GLN A 279 -4.86 -14.04 -40.54
N GLN A 280 -3.81 -13.64 -39.79
CA GLN A 280 -2.49 -13.38 -40.38
C GLN A 280 -1.73 -14.63 -40.81
N ARG A 281 -2.14 -15.81 -40.33
CA ARG A 281 -1.52 -17.11 -40.70
C ARG A 281 -2.15 -17.76 -41.92
N GLN A 282 -3.33 -17.27 -42.39
CA GLN A 282 -3.94 -17.78 -43.63
C GLN A 282 -3.25 -17.09 -44.82
N PRO A 283 -2.56 -17.79 -45.72
CA PRO A 283 -2.06 -17.21 -46.94
C PRO A 283 -3.28 -16.75 -47.78
N VAL A 284 -3.19 -15.52 -48.29
CA VAL A 284 -4.13 -15.00 -49.29
C VAL A 284 -4.03 -15.94 -50.47
N ALA A 285 -5.14 -16.66 -50.75
CA ALA A 285 -5.28 -17.52 -51.91
C ALA A 285 -5.43 -16.71 -53.20
#